data_28021e53c1245e46d17af7a7152a2420
#
_entry.id   28021e53c1245e46d17af7a7152a2420
#
_cell.length_a   1.000
_cell.length_b   1.000
_cell.length_c   1.000
_cell.angle_alpha   90.00
_cell.angle_beta   90.00
_cell.angle_gamma   90.00
#
_symmetry.space_group_name_H-M   'P 1'
#
loop_
_entity.id
_entity.type
_entity.pdbx_description
1 polymer ?
#
loop_
_entity_poly.entity_id
_entity_poly.type
_entity_poly.pdbx_seq_one_letter_code
_entity_poly.pdbx_strand_id
1 'polypeptide(L)'
;LSTLLLGSCSGYQKLLKSTDVNKKYEAAIQYYDKGDFFKAGTLLEELIPLLKGRPEAEKAQFYFANTNYRQRNYTLSAFYFKNFHDTYPNSEYAQEAYFMQAKSLFKDSPEYQLDQTNTYTAIEVIQEFLNRYPESRFRAEVEGMSQELQKKLETKAFTGARLYYDLRYYQSAVTAFTGFQQGYPASPYGEQAAFLKLSAQYDLAHESVENKQQERYLEAIAFYQSFIDAFPQSKSLKEAERMYDLARTAVDKMKTAGTAAN
;
A
#
# COMPACT_ATOMS: atom_id res chain seq x y z
N LEU A 1 -38.33 -24.13 23.10
CA LEU A 1 -37.68 -24.00 21.75
C LEU A 1 -36.16 -23.79 21.89
N SER A 2 -35.41 -24.64 22.66
CA SER A 2 -33.98 -24.42 22.89
C SER A 2 -33.11 -25.70 22.91
N THR A 3 -33.50 -26.74 22.19
CA THR A 3 -32.82 -28.06 22.22
C THR A 3 -32.12 -28.48 20.93
N LEU A 4 -32.05 -27.64 19.92
CA LEU A 4 -31.46 -27.98 18.59
C LEU A 4 -29.96 -27.66 18.41
N LEU A 5 -29.30 -26.99 19.36
CA LEU A 5 -27.89 -26.58 19.26
C LEU A 5 -26.87 -27.58 19.81
N LEU A 6 -27.28 -28.59 20.56
CA LEU A 6 -26.34 -29.54 21.19
C LEU A 6 -25.93 -30.72 20.30
N GLY A 7 -26.68 -31.02 19.23
CA GLY A 7 -26.38 -32.14 18.32
C GLY A 7 -25.21 -31.88 17.36
N SER A 8 -24.95 -30.63 16.95
CA SER A 8 -23.93 -30.27 15.97
C SER A 8 -22.50 -30.41 16.52
N CYS A 9 -22.27 -30.14 17.79
CA CYS A 9 -20.92 -30.25 18.39
C CYS A 9 -20.48 -31.72 18.52
N SER A 10 -21.39 -32.65 18.77
CA SER A 10 -21.02 -34.06 18.94
C SER A 10 -20.58 -34.74 17.63
N GLY A 11 -21.17 -34.34 16.48
CA GLY A 11 -20.82 -34.86 15.17
C GLY A 11 -19.43 -34.43 14.73
N TYR A 12 -19.10 -33.14 14.88
CA TYR A 12 -17.79 -32.60 14.54
C TYR A 12 -16.65 -33.20 15.40
N GLN A 13 -16.88 -33.36 16.70
CA GLN A 13 -15.91 -34.00 17.60
C GLN A 13 -15.63 -35.48 17.23
N LYS A 14 -16.64 -36.20 16.71
CA LYS A 14 -16.46 -37.56 16.18
C LYS A 14 -15.61 -37.56 14.90
N LEU A 15 -15.81 -36.56 14.03
CA LEU A 15 -14.99 -36.39 12.81
C LEU A 15 -13.53 -36.11 13.13
N LEU A 16 -13.22 -35.21 14.08
CA LEU A 16 -11.85 -34.92 14.49
C LEU A 16 -11.11 -36.20 14.97
N LYS A 17 -11.80 -37.07 15.67
CA LYS A 17 -11.23 -38.35 16.19
C LYS A 17 -11.24 -39.48 15.15
N SER A 18 -11.88 -39.32 13.99
CA SER A 18 -11.96 -40.33 12.96
C SER A 18 -10.59 -40.51 12.27
N THR A 19 -10.24 -41.72 11.92
CA THR A 19 -9.10 -42.07 11.05
C THR A 19 -9.49 -42.21 9.59
N ASP A 20 -10.80 -42.09 9.27
CA ASP A 20 -11.32 -42.17 7.91
C ASP A 20 -11.06 -40.89 7.14
N VAL A 21 -10.02 -40.91 6.31
CA VAL A 21 -9.56 -39.78 5.52
C VAL A 21 -10.65 -39.30 4.53
N ASN A 22 -11.36 -40.23 3.88
CA ASN A 22 -12.36 -39.86 2.89
C ASN A 22 -13.57 -39.20 3.54
N LYS A 23 -14.04 -39.75 4.65
CA LYS A 23 -15.16 -39.17 5.42
C LYS A 23 -14.80 -37.77 5.99
N LYS A 24 -13.55 -37.58 6.48
CA LYS A 24 -13.08 -36.27 6.91
C LYS A 24 -13.04 -35.29 5.75
N TYR A 25 -12.56 -35.71 4.58
CA TYR A 25 -12.47 -34.87 3.40
C TYR A 25 -13.86 -34.39 2.92
N GLU A 26 -14.79 -35.31 2.75
CA GLU A 26 -16.18 -34.98 2.40
C GLU A 26 -16.80 -33.98 3.39
N ALA A 27 -16.60 -34.20 4.68
CA ALA A 27 -17.10 -33.31 5.72
C ALA A 27 -16.40 -31.92 5.67
N ALA A 28 -15.09 -31.85 5.39
CA ALA A 28 -14.37 -30.60 5.24
C ALA A 28 -14.93 -29.76 4.08
N ILE A 29 -15.20 -30.41 2.93
CA ILE A 29 -15.83 -29.72 1.79
C ILE A 29 -17.25 -29.26 2.14
N GLN A 30 -18.05 -30.08 2.81
CA GLN A 30 -19.39 -29.68 3.25
C GLN A 30 -19.37 -28.50 4.22
N TYR A 31 -18.41 -28.44 5.17
CA TYR A 31 -18.27 -27.29 6.06
C TYR A 31 -17.84 -26.05 5.28
N TYR A 32 -16.94 -26.18 4.32
CA TYR A 32 -16.52 -25.09 3.46
C TYR A 32 -17.71 -24.52 2.66
N ASP A 33 -18.51 -25.37 2.01
CA ASP A 33 -19.66 -24.97 1.22
C ASP A 33 -20.76 -24.29 2.07
N LYS A 34 -20.88 -24.69 3.33
CA LYS A 34 -21.79 -24.06 4.32
C LYS A 34 -21.25 -22.76 4.92
N GLY A 35 -19.99 -22.37 4.59
CA GLY A 35 -19.34 -21.18 5.14
C GLY A 35 -18.78 -21.35 6.55
N ASP A 36 -18.75 -22.57 7.10
CA ASP A 36 -18.08 -22.86 8.38
C ASP A 36 -16.58 -23.08 8.14
N PHE A 37 -15.89 -21.96 7.81
CA PHE A 37 -14.49 -21.98 7.40
C PHE A 37 -13.54 -22.43 8.51
N PHE A 38 -13.92 -22.24 9.77
CA PHE A 38 -13.14 -22.72 10.89
C PHE A 38 -13.07 -24.24 10.93
N LYS A 39 -14.23 -24.92 10.89
CA LYS A 39 -14.28 -26.39 10.90
C LYS A 39 -13.68 -26.98 9.63
N ALA A 40 -13.94 -26.36 8.47
CA ALA A 40 -13.35 -26.77 7.20
C ALA A 40 -11.82 -26.68 7.27
N GLY A 41 -11.27 -25.55 7.71
CA GLY A 41 -9.84 -25.32 7.83
C GLY A 41 -9.16 -26.33 8.75
N THR A 42 -9.71 -26.56 9.95
CA THR A 42 -9.17 -27.53 10.91
C THR A 42 -9.09 -28.94 10.33
N LEU A 43 -10.14 -29.40 9.62
CA LEU A 43 -10.13 -30.72 8.98
C LEU A 43 -9.15 -30.79 7.81
N LEU A 44 -9.10 -29.74 6.96
CA LEU A 44 -8.19 -29.67 5.81
C LEU A 44 -6.73 -29.66 6.26
N GLU A 45 -6.38 -28.95 7.32
CA GLU A 45 -5.03 -28.91 7.88
C GLU A 45 -4.51 -30.31 8.26
N GLU A 46 -5.36 -31.10 8.94
CA GLU A 46 -5.04 -32.49 9.26
C GLU A 46 -4.94 -33.39 8.01
N LEU A 47 -5.72 -33.10 6.98
CA LEU A 47 -5.85 -33.94 5.78
C LEU A 47 -4.74 -33.71 4.76
N ILE A 48 -4.21 -32.49 4.62
CA ILE A 48 -3.19 -32.14 3.62
C ILE A 48 -2.02 -33.13 3.59
N PRO A 49 -1.36 -33.46 4.72
CA PRO A 49 -0.27 -34.43 4.69
C PRO A 49 -0.72 -35.86 4.32
N LEU A 50 -1.96 -36.23 4.62
CA LEU A 50 -2.53 -37.57 4.35
C LEU A 50 -3.00 -37.73 2.90
N LEU A 51 -3.27 -36.61 2.21
CA LEU A 51 -3.74 -36.60 0.82
C LEU A 51 -2.60 -36.47 -0.19
N LYS A 52 -1.35 -36.40 0.25
CA LYS A 52 -0.21 -36.26 -0.66
C LYS A 52 -0.18 -37.37 -1.73
N GLY A 53 -0.17 -36.98 -3.00
CA GLY A 53 -0.19 -37.89 -4.14
C GLY A 53 -1.59 -38.42 -4.53
N ARG A 54 -2.64 -37.95 -3.87
CA ARG A 54 -4.03 -38.28 -4.20
C ARG A 54 -4.67 -37.19 -5.06
N PRO A 55 -5.70 -37.48 -5.86
CA PRO A 55 -6.42 -36.51 -6.69
C PRO A 55 -7.01 -35.33 -5.86
N GLU A 56 -7.41 -35.61 -4.60
CA GLU A 56 -8.01 -34.61 -3.72
C GLU A 56 -7.02 -33.58 -3.14
N ALA A 57 -5.70 -33.85 -3.26
CA ALA A 57 -4.65 -33.05 -2.64
C ALA A 57 -4.67 -31.57 -3.09
N GLU A 58 -4.85 -31.32 -4.39
CA GLU A 58 -4.89 -29.95 -4.94
C GLU A 58 -6.08 -29.18 -4.37
N LYS A 59 -7.28 -29.76 -4.48
CA LYS A 59 -8.50 -29.11 -3.99
C LYS A 59 -8.44 -28.87 -2.48
N ALA A 60 -7.90 -29.80 -1.70
CA ALA A 60 -7.75 -29.66 -0.25
C ALA A 60 -6.83 -28.47 0.11
N GLN A 61 -5.68 -28.35 -0.56
CA GLN A 61 -4.73 -27.25 -0.30
C GLN A 61 -5.28 -25.90 -0.74
N PHE A 62 -5.91 -25.82 -1.92
CA PHE A 62 -6.55 -24.59 -2.39
C PHE A 62 -7.66 -24.13 -1.43
N TYR A 63 -8.53 -25.06 -0.99
CA TYR A 63 -9.61 -24.74 -0.06
C TYR A 63 -9.07 -24.35 1.32
N PHE A 64 -8.01 -24.99 1.79
CA PHE A 64 -7.35 -24.60 3.04
C PHE A 64 -6.81 -23.18 2.98
N ALA A 65 -6.11 -22.81 1.91
CA ALA A 65 -5.67 -21.43 1.69
C ALA A 65 -6.85 -20.44 1.70
N ASN A 66 -7.97 -20.84 1.06
CA ASN A 66 -9.18 -20.02 1.00
C ASN A 66 -9.87 -19.91 2.37
N THR A 67 -9.90 -20.97 3.20
CA THR A 67 -10.44 -20.86 4.57
C THR A 67 -9.69 -19.82 5.39
N ASN A 68 -8.37 -19.73 5.24
CA ASN A 68 -7.57 -18.69 5.89
C ASN A 68 -7.98 -17.28 5.41
N TYR A 69 -8.17 -17.09 4.09
CA TYR A 69 -8.66 -15.83 3.54
C TYR A 69 -10.03 -15.43 4.11
N ARG A 70 -10.97 -16.37 4.13
CA ARG A 70 -12.34 -16.17 4.62
C ARG A 70 -12.37 -15.84 6.13
N GLN A 71 -11.41 -16.33 6.88
CA GLN A 71 -11.22 -16.04 8.30
C GLN A 71 -10.38 -14.76 8.54
N ARG A 72 -9.99 -14.04 7.47
CA ARG A 72 -9.15 -12.84 7.50
C ARG A 72 -7.72 -13.06 8.00
N ASN A 73 -7.24 -14.29 7.97
CA ASN A 73 -5.85 -14.64 8.24
C ASN A 73 -5.02 -14.41 6.97
N TYR A 74 -4.92 -13.15 6.54
CA TYR A 74 -4.43 -12.79 5.20
C TYR A 74 -2.97 -13.17 4.98
N THR A 75 -2.10 -12.98 5.96
CA THR A 75 -0.69 -13.39 5.89
C THR A 75 -0.56 -14.89 5.61
N LEU A 76 -1.29 -15.74 6.39
CA LEU A 76 -1.30 -17.20 6.19
C LEU A 76 -1.94 -17.58 4.86
N SER A 77 -3.01 -16.92 4.49
CA SER A 77 -3.67 -17.16 3.21
C SER A 77 -2.70 -16.92 2.04
N ALA A 78 -1.99 -15.78 2.04
CA ALA A 78 -1.00 -15.46 1.00
C ALA A 78 0.10 -16.53 0.93
N PHE A 79 0.59 -16.97 2.08
CA PHE A 79 1.60 -18.04 2.17
C PHE A 79 1.11 -19.36 1.58
N TYR A 80 -0.11 -19.81 1.93
CA TYR A 80 -0.64 -21.08 1.42
C TYR A 80 -1.03 -21.02 -0.05
N PHE A 81 -1.53 -19.88 -0.56
CA PHE A 81 -1.78 -19.71 -1.98
C PHE A 81 -0.49 -19.68 -2.80
N LYS A 82 0.57 -19.04 -2.27
CA LYS A 82 1.90 -19.09 -2.89
C LYS A 82 2.41 -20.53 -2.97
N ASN A 83 2.37 -21.27 -1.86
CA ASN A 83 2.80 -22.66 -1.82
C ASN A 83 1.99 -23.55 -2.78
N PHE A 84 0.69 -23.31 -2.88
CA PHE A 84 -0.16 -24.00 -3.84
C PHE A 84 0.30 -23.75 -5.28
N HIS A 85 0.44 -22.49 -5.68
CA HIS A 85 0.86 -22.11 -7.01
C HIS A 85 2.25 -22.67 -7.37
N ASP A 86 3.19 -22.67 -6.43
CA ASP A 86 4.54 -23.21 -6.63
C ASP A 86 4.53 -24.76 -6.74
N THR A 87 3.62 -25.42 -6.03
CA THR A 87 3.53 -26.88 -6.01
C THR A 87 2.74 -27.43 -7.20
N TYR A 88 1.70 -26.72 -7.63
CA TYR A 88 0.76 -27.13 -8.68
C TYR A 88 0.65 -26.09 -9.81
N PRO A 89 1.74 -25.76 -10.51
CA PRO A 89 1.72 -24.68 -11.50
C PRO A 89 0.82 -24.95 -12.72
N ASN A 90 0.47 -26.22 -12.96
CA ASN A 90 -0.40 -26.66 -14.05
C ASN A 90 -1.84 -26.98 -13.59
N SER A 91 -2.18 -26.75 -12.34
CA SER A 91 -3.52 -26.94 -11.81
C SER A 91 -4.51 -25.95 -12.44
N GLU A 92 -5.77 -26.38 -12.60
CA GLU A 92 -6.88 -25.48 -12.97
C GLU A 92 -7.04 -24.31 -11.98
N TYR A 93 -6.63 -24.50 -10.72
CA TYR A 93 -6.65 -23.48 -9.67
C TYR A 93 -5.39 -22.57 -9.65
N ALA A 94 -4.35 -22.85 -10.44
CA ALA A 94 -3.07 -22.15 -10.32
C ALA A 94 -3.19 -20.65 -10.53
N GLN A 95 -3.89 -20.21 -11.57
CA GLN A 95 -4.11 -18.78 -11.84
C GLN A 95 -4.94 -18.11 -10.72
N GLU A 96 -5.99 -18.79 -10.24
CA GLU A 96 -6.81 -18.27 -9.15
C GLU A 96 -6.05 -18.25 -7.83
N ALA A 97 -5.20 -19.22 -7.55
CA ALA A 97 -4.33 -19.22 -6.37
C ALA A 97 -3.37 -18.03 -6.38
N TYR A 98 -2.75 -17.75 -7.52
CA TYR A 98 -1.86 -16.59 -7.62
C TYR A 98 -2.62 -15.26 -7.46
N PHE A 99 -3.79 -15.13 -8.06
CA PHE A 99 -4.69 -14.00 -7.81
C PHE A 99 -5.05 -13.87 -6.32
N MET A 100 -5.41 -14.97 -5.67
CA MET A 100 -5.76 -14.97 -4.24
C MET A 100 -4.58 -14.68 -3.32
N GLN A 101 -3.35 -15.05 -3.72
CA GLN A 101 -2.13 -14.60 -3.04
C GLN A 101 -2.02 -13.08 -3.09
N ALA A 102 -2.09 -12.48 -4.29
CA ALA A 102 -2.06 -11.03 -4.47
C ALA A 102 -3.16 -10.33 -3.67
N LYS A 103 -4.38 -10.85 -3.72
CA LYS A 103 -5.55 -10.31 -3.00
C LYS A 103 -5.40 -10.42 -1.48
N SER A 104 -4.79 -11.48 -0.98
CA SER A 104 -4.50 -11.64 0.44
C SER A 104 -3.49 -10.61 0.92
N LEU A 105 -2.38 -10.42 0.20
CA LEU A 105 -1.37 -9.40 0.50
C LEU A 105 -1.94 -7.98 0.40
N PHE A 106 -2.80 -7.71 -0.57
CA PHE A 106 -3.53 -6.45 -0.66
C PHE A 106 -4.37 -6.18 0.59
N LYS A 107 -5.08 -7.20 1.10
CA LYS A 107 -5.88 -7.09 2.33
C LYS A 107 -5.01 -6.99 3.59
N ASP A 108 -3.79 -7.52 3.57
CA ASP A 108 -2.81 -7.47 4.66
C ASP A 108 -2.03 -6.14 4.70
N SER A 109 -2.12 -5.34 3.64
CA SER A 109 -1.48 -4.02 3.55
C SER A 109 -2.09 -3.07 4.57
N PRO A 110 -1.29 -2.52 5.51
CA PRO A 110 -1.79 -1.68 6.60
C PRO A 110 -2.22 -0.28 6.13
N GLU A 111 -2.77 0.51 7.05
CA GLU A 111 -3.04 1.94 6.82
C GLU A 111 -1.74 2.71 6.52
N TYR A 112 -1.83 3.80 5.75
CA TYR A 112 -0.66 4.51 5.23
C TYR A 112 0.29 5.07 6.31
N GLN A 113 -0.21 5.32 7.52
CA GLN A 113 0.59 5.81 8.65
C GLN A 113 1.59 4.79 9.17
N LEU A 114 1.26 3.49 9.03
CA LEU A 114 2.06 2.38 9.53
C LEU A 114 3.22 2.04 8.56
N ASP A 115 4.06 1.09 8.94
CA ASP A 115 5.09 0.54 8.05
C ASP A 115 4.46 -0.07 6.80
N GLN A 116 5.07 0.15 5.64
CA GLN A 116 4.51 -0.25 4.34
C GLN A 116 5.25 -1.44 3.70
N THR A 117 6.03 -2.20 4.44
CA THR A 117 6.74 -3.38 3.92
C THR A 117 5.78 -4.36 3.25
N ASN A 118 4.64 -4.69 3.90
CA ASN A 118 3.63 -5.56 3.31
C ASN A 118 2.99 -4.96 2.05
N THR A 119 2.87 -3.64 1.97
CA THR A 119 2.35 -2.95 0.78
C THR A 119 3.28 -3.11 -0.42
N TYR A 120 4.60 -2.97 -0.22
CA TYR A 120 5.57 -3.19 -1.27
C TYR A 120 5.56 -4.64 -1.75
N THR A 121 5.53 -5.62 -0.84
CA THR A 121 5.39 -7.04 -1.19
C THR A 121 4.10 -7.31 -1.99
N ALA A 122 2.98 -6.68 -1.62
CA ALA A 122 1.74 -6.82 -2.38
C ALA A 122 1.88 -6.26 -3.80
N ILE A 123 2.52 -5.10 -3.98
CA ILE A 123 2.75 -4.49 -5.31
C ILE A 123 3.63 -5.40 -6.18
N GLU A 124 4.69 -5.99 -5.63
CA GLU A 124 5.56 -6.92 -6.37
C GLU A 124 4.74 -8.12 -6.89
N VAL A 125 4.00 -8.80 -6.03
CA VAL A 125 3.19 -9.97 -6.41
C VAL A 125 2.09 -9.60 -7.41
N ILE A 126 1.46 -8.43 -7.26
CA ILE A 126 0.48 -7.88 -8.20
C ILE A 126 1.13 -7.67 -9.58
N GLN A 127 2.31 -7.07 -9.63
CA GLN A 127 3.01 -6.81 -10.89
C GLN A 127 3.43 -8.13 -11.58
N GLU A 128 3.92 -9.09 -10.81
CA GLU A 128 4.23 -10.43 -11.33
C GLU A 128 3.00 -11.14 -11.88
N PHE A 129 1.85 -11.04 -11.20
CA PHE A 129 0.58 -11.60 -11.69
C PHE A 129 0.17 -10.98 -13.04
N LEU A 130 0.21 -9.65 -13.15
CA LEU A 130 -0.16 -8.93 -14.37
C LEU A 130 0.77 -9.29 -15.55
N ASN A 131 2.06 -9.48 -15.29
CA ASN A 131 3.03 -9.89 -16.30
C ASN A 131 2.82 -11.35 -16.74
N ARG A 132 2.51 -12.25 -15.80
CA ARG A 132 2.36 -13.69 -16.07
C ARG A 132 1.02 -14.04 -16.70
N TYR A 133 -0.04 -13.31 -16.35
CA TYR A 133 -1.41 -13.57 -16.79
C TYR A 133 -2.07 -12.32 -17.41
N PRO A 134 -1.54 -11.79 -18.53
CA PRO A 134 -2.02 -10.54 -19.12
C PRO A 134 -3.47 -10.58 -19.56
N GLU A 135 -3.99 -11.79 -19.95
CA GLU A 135 -5.37 -12.00 -20.39
C GLU A 135 -6.27 -12.61 -19.29
N SER A 136 -5.86 -12.47 -18.01
CA SER A 136 -6.63 -13.03 -16.90
C SER A 136 -7.98 -12.34 -16.71
N ARG A 137 -9.01 -13.13 -16.39
CA ARG A 137 -10.31 -12.61 -15.93
C ARG A 137 -10.21 -11.74 -14.67
N PHE A 138 -9.14 -11.89 -13.89
CA PHE A 138 -8.89 -11.12 -12.66
C PHE A 138 -8.11 -9.83 -12.91
N ARG A 139 -7.66 -9.56 -14.15
CA ARG A 139 -6.78 -8.45 -14.50
C ARG A 139 -7.29 -7.10 -13.98
N ALA A 140 -8.55 -6.77 -14.27
CA ALA A 140 -9.13 -5.48 -13.88
C ALA A 140 -9.16 -5.29 -12.35
N GLU A 141 -9.44 -6.36 -11.58
CA GLU A 141 -9.42 -6.29 -10.11
C GLU A 141 -7.99 -6.10 -9.59
N VAL A 142 -7.03 -6.80 -10.18
CA VAL A 142 -5.60 -6.69 -9.78
C VAL A 142 -5.03 -5.31 -10.11
N GLU A 143 -5.37 -4.73 -11.26
CA GLU A 143 -5.02 -3.35 -11.61
C GLU A 143 -5.63 -2.34 -10.63
N GLY A 144 -6.88 -2.53 -10.22
CA GLY A 144 -7.52 -1.72 -9.19
C GLY A 144 -6.80 -1.79 -7.84
N MET A 145 -6.42 -3.00 -7.40
CA MET A 145 -5.61 -3.18 -6.18
C MET A 145 -4.27 -2.46 -6.28
N SER A 146 -3.58 -2.54 -7.44
CA SER A 146 -2.32 -1.83 -7.67
C SER A 146 -2.47 -0.32 -7.49
N GLN A 147 -3.51 0.26 -8.10
CA GLN A 147 -3.79 1.69 -8.01
C GLN A 147 -4.07 2.14 -6.57
N GLU A 148 -4.83 1.35 -5.81
CA GLU A 148 -5.11 1.64 -4.39
C GLU A 148 -3.85 1.62 -3.54
N LEU A 149 -2.97 0.64 -3.74
CA LEU A 149 -1.70 0.55 -3.01
C LEU A 149 -0.74 1.69 -3.38
N GLN A 150 -0.65 2.04 -4.67
CA GLN A 150 0.15 3.18 -5.12
C GLN A 150 -0.35 4.49 -4.50
N LYS A 151 -1.67 4.72 -4.52
CA LYS A 151 -2.28 5.89 -3.86
C LYS A 151 -1.99 5.93 -2.35
N LYS A 152 -1.97 4.78 -1.69
CA LYS A 152 -1.60 4.67 -0.27
C LYS A 152 -0.16 5.14 -0.01
N LEU A 153 0.80 4.66 -0.82
CA LEU A 153 2.20 5.07 -0.72
C LEU A 153 2.39 6.56 -1.05
N GLU A 154 1.71 7.05 -2.06
CA GLU A 154 1.68 8.46 -2.44
C GLU A 154 1.16 9.34 -1.29
N THR A 155 0.04 8.95 -0.68
CA THR A 155 -0.53 9.66 0.48
C THR A 155 0.46 9.66 1.65
N LYS A 156 1.13 8.55 1.92
CA LYS A 156 2.17 8.46 2.96
C LYS A 156 3.32 9.43 2.69
N ALA A 157 3.84 9.43 1.46
CA ALA A 157 4.96 10.29 1.08
C ALA A 157 4.60 11.77 1.19
N PHE A 158 3.42 12.17 0.69
CA PHE A 158 2.93 13.54 0.78
C PHE A 158 2.71 13.99 2.23
N THR A 159 2.00 13.18 3.03
CA THR A 159 1.72 13.52 4.44
C THR A 159 2.97 13.56 5.28
N GLY A 160 3.96 12.69 4.99
CA GLY A 160 5.29 12.74 5.62
C GLY A 160 6.05 14.04 5.31
N ALA A 161 6.05 14.46 4.04
CA ALA A 161 6.65 15.74 3.65
C ALA A 161 5.97 16.94 4.32
N ARG A 162 4.63 16.91 4.36
CA ARG A 162 3.84 17.94 5.03
C ARG A 162 4.10 18.00 6.53
N LEU A 163 4.27 16.87 7.18
CA LEU A 163 4.58 16.82 8.62
C LEU A 163 5.87 17.55 8.95
N TYR A 164 6.93 17.43 8.12
CA TYR A 164 8.14 18.23 8.31
C TYR A 164 7.87 19.74 8.24
N TYR A 165 7.01 20.17 7.31
CA TYR A 165 6.60 21.57 7.21
C TYR A 165 5.83 22.03 8.45
N ASP A 166 4.83 21.27 8.86
CA ASP A 166 3.98 21.59 10.02
C ASP A 166 4.81 21.65 11.34
N LEU A 167 5.87 20.85 11.43
CA LEU A 167 6.85 20.87 12.54
C LEU A 167 7.96 21.94 12.39
N ARG A 168 7.92 22.76 11.34
CA ARG A 168 8.91 23.82 11.03
C ARG A 168 10.32 23.28 10.72
N TYR A 169 10.44 22.00 10.33
CA TYR A 169 11.68 21.42 9.80
C TYR A 169 11.81 21.74 8.32
N TYR A 170 11.90 23.02 7.98
CA TYR A 170 11.76 23.52 6.62
C TYR A 170 12.75 22.91 5.61
N GLN A 171 14.02 22.75 6.01
CA GLN A 171 15.01 22.08 5.14
C GLN A 171 14.60 20.64 4.79
N SER A 172 14.14 19.89 5.81
CA SER A 172 13.64 18.52 5.61
C SER A 172 12.37 18.49 4.75
N ALA A 173 11.48 19.47 4.94
CA ALA A 173 10.27 19.62 4.16
C ALA A 173 10.60 19.87 2.67
N VAL A 174 11.50 20.78 2.34
CA VAL A 174 11.95 21.04 0.97
C VAL A 174 12.50 19.77 0.33
N THR A 175 13.38 19.05 1.05
CA THR A 175 13.94 17.78 0.56
C THR A 175 12.85 16.73 0.32
N ALA A 176 11.93 16.58 1.29
CA ALA A 176 10.85 15.58 1.20
C ALA A 176 9.86 15.91 0.08
N PHE A 177 9.44 17.17 -0.10
CA PHE A 177 8.59 17.55 -1.22
C PHE A 177 9.28 17.41 -2.57
N THR A 178 10.60 17.65 -2.63
CA THR A 178 11.37 17.41 -3.86
C THR A 178 11.35 15.92 -4.22
N GLY A 179 11.63 15.03 -3.25
CA GLY A 179 11.54 13.59 -3.45
C GLY A 179 10.12 13.13 -3.81
N PHE A 180 9.10 13.73 -3.19
CA PHE A 180 7.71 13.46 -3.53
C PHE A 180 7.39 13.79 -5.00
N GLN A 181 7.76 14.99 -5.47
CA GLN A 181 7.52 15.41 -6.86
C GLN A 181 8.24 14.51 -7.88
N GLN A 182 9.45 14.02 -7.54
CA GLN A 182 10.20 13.09 -8.38
C GLN A 182 9.57 11.70 -8.42
N GLY A 183 9.12 11.19 -7.26
CA GLY A 183 8.53 9.86 -7.14
C GLY A 183 7.09 9.78 -7.68
N TYR A 184 6.35 10.89 -7.64
CA TYR A 184 4.93 10.95 -7.99
C TYR A 184 4.60 12.15 -8.90
N PRO A 185 5.16 12.21 -10.13
CA PRO A 185 5.04 13.40 -10.99
C PRO A 185 3.60 13.68 -11.45
N ALA A 186 2.73 12.66 -11.51
CA ALA A 186 1.32 12.77 -11.90
C ALA A 186 0.35 12.83 -10.70
N SER A 187 0.87 13.08 -9.50
CA SER A 187 0.09 13.09 -8.28
C SER A 187 -0.99 14.18 -8.25
N PRO A 188 -2.20 13.89 -7.76
CA PRO A 188 -3.19 14.93 -7.44
C PRO A 188 -2.73 15.88 -6.33
N TYR A 189 -1.71 15.49 -5.54
CA TYR A 189 -1.08 16.37 -4.55
C TYR A 189 0.00 17.28 -5.16
N GLY A 190 0.31 17.18 -6.47
CA GLY A 190 1.42 17.87 -7.13
C GLY A 190 1.39 19.38 -6.95
N GLU A 191 0.24 20.04 -7.14
CA GLU A 191 0.05 21.46 -6.91
C GLU A 191 0.32 21.84 -5.44
N GLN A 192 -0.28 21.11 -4.50
CA GLN A 192 -0.12 21.38 -3.07
C GLN A 192 1.32 21.12 -2.60
N ALA A 193 1.97 20.09 -3.12
CA ALA A 193 3.38 19.79 -2.81
C ALA A 193 4.32 20.90 -3.31
N ALA A 194 4.09 21.40 -4.52
CA ALA A 194 4.88 22.51 -5.09
C ALA A 194 4.71 23.81 -4.30
N PHE A 195 3.48 24.13 -3.92
CA PHE A 195 3.20 25.29 -3.08
C PHE A 195 3.85 25.19 -1.69
N LEU A 196 3.70 24.03 -1.01
CA LEU A 196 4.28 23.83 0.32
C LEU A 196 5.82 23.77 0.28
N LYS A 197 6.42 23.29 -0.82
CA LYS A 197 7.86 23.34 -1.05
C LYS A 197 8.36 24.78 -1.14
N LEU A 198 7.66 25.63 -1.92
CA LEU A 198 7.94 27.05 -2.00
C LEU A 198 7.84 27.72 -0.62
N SER A 199 6.74 27.47 0.10
CA SER A 199 6.51 28.01 1.44
C SER A 199 7.62 27.61 2.41
N ALA A 200 7.99 26.31 2.41
CA ALA A 200 9.07 25.79 3.24
C ALA A 200 10.42 26.44 2.93
N GLN A 201 10.73 26.68 1.66
CA GLN A 201 11.96 27.35 1.27
C GLN A 201 11.98 28.81 1.65
N TYR A 202 10.84 29.50 1.52
CA TYR A 202 10.70 30.88 1.96
C TYR A 202 10.89 31.02 3.48
N ASP A 203 10.20 30.17 4.26
CA ASP A 203 10.30 30.17 5.73
C ASP A 203 11.71 29.77 6.19
N LEU A 204 12.35 28.81 5.51
CA LEU A 204 13.75 28.45 5.72
C LEU A 204 14.68 29.65 5.52
N ALA A 205 14.47 30.43 4.47
CA ALA A 205 15.25 31.61 4.19
C ALA A 205 15.05 32.67 5.28
N HIS A 206 13.78 32.89 5.66
CA HIS A 206 13.41 33.90 6.66
C HIS A 206 14.01 33.64 8.05
N GLU A 207 14.03 32.37 8.48
CA GLU A 207 14.56 31.95 9.78
C GLU A 207 16.07 31.66 9.78
N SER A 208 16.74 31.84 8.65
CA SER A 208 18.16 31.54 8.51
C SER A 208 19.06 32.66 9.09
N VAL A 209 20.28 32.28 9.42
CA VAL A 209 21.33 33.24 9.71
C VAL A 209 21.66 34.10 8.47
N GLU A 210 22.03 35.34 8.67
CA GLU A 210 22.13 36.38 7.65
C GLU A 210 22.98 35.96 6.41
N ASN A 211 24.11 35.30 6.64
CA ASN A 211 25.00 34.82 5.57
C ASN A 211 24.41 33.69 4.69
N LYS A 212 23.27 33.10 5.08
CA LYS A 212 22.54 32.04 4.32
C LYS A 212 21.24 32.52 3.71
N GLN A 213 20.72 33.67 4.15
CA GLN A 213 19.41 34.14 3.73
C GLN A 213 19.36 34.45 2.23
N GLN A 214 20.37 35.11 1.67
CA GLN A 214 20.36 35.49 0.26
C GLN A 214 20.27 34.29 -0.66
N GLU A 215 21.09 33.26 -0.46
CA GLU A 215 21.07 32.02 -1.22
C GLU A 215 19.69 31.38 -1.17
N ARG A 216 19.12 31.25 0.04
CA ARG A 216 17.85 30.57 0.29
C ARG A 216 16.63 31.32 -0.26
N TYR A 217 16.63 32.65 -0.23
CA TYR A 217 15.61 33.45 -0.89
C TYR A 217 15.68 33.35 -2.41
N LEU A 218 16.88 33.26 -3.01
CA LEU A 218 17.02 32.99 -4.45
C LEU A 218 16.46 31.64 -4.86
N GLU A 219 16.64 30.62 -4.02
CA GLU A 219 15.99 29.31 -4.26
C GLU A 219 14.45 29.41 -4.14
N ALA A 220 13.93 30.16 -3.16
CA ALA A 220 12.48 30.38 -3.05
C ALA A 220 11.92 31.09 -4.29
N ILE A 221 12.62 32.06 -4.84
CA ILE A 221 12.27 32.74 -6.10
C ILE A 221 12.23 31.73 -7.27
N ALA A 222 13.20 30.81 -7.35
CA ALA A 222 13.23 29.79 -8.39
C ALA A 222 12.06 28.79 -8.22
N PHE A 223 11.70 28.40 -7.00
CA PHE A 223 10.54 27.55 -6.74
C PHE A 223 9.22 28.25 -7.07
N TYR A 224 9.11 29.56 -6.80
CA TYR A 224 7.95 30.35 -7.23
C TYR A 224 7.79 30.29 -8.75
N GLN A 225 8.87 30.54 -9.52
CA GLN A 225 8.82 30.49 -10.96
C GLN A 225 8.34 29.12 -11.46
N SER A 226 8.91 28.05 -10.93
CA SER A 226 8.50 26.69 -11.25
C SER A 226 7.03 26.41 -10.89
N PHE A 227 6.54 26.99 -9.79
CA PHE A 227 5.16 26.82 -9.35
C PHE A 227 4.17 27.50 -10.30
N ILE A 228 4.41 28.76 -10.68
CA ILE A 228 3.49 29.48 -11.59
C ILE A 228 3.49 28.90 -13.00
N ASP A 229 4.64 28.40 -13.48
CA ASP A 229 4.75 27.75 -14.78
C ASP A 229 3.96 26.44 -14.82
N ALA A 230 4.02 25.66 -13.74
CA ALA A 230 3.32 24.38 -13.66
C ALA A 230 1.83 24.51 -13.30
N PHE A 231 1.45 25.52 -12.50
CA PHE A 231 0.09 25.68 -11.96
C PHE A 231 -0.47 27.11 -12.15
N PRO A 232 -0.61 27.60 -13.39
CA PRO A 232 -1.01 28.99 -13.66
C PRO A 232 -2.46 29.32 -13.26
N GLN A 233 -3.25 28.34 -12.84
CA GLN A 233 -4.63 28.50 -12.35
C GLN A 233 -4.78 28.17 -10.85
N SER A 234 -3.67 28.02 -10.13
CA SER A 234 -3.69 27.66 -8.70
C SER A 234 -4.40 28.71 -7.87
N LYS A 235 -5.20 28.27 -6.91
CA LYS A 235 -5.80 29.14 -5.90
C LYS A 235 -4.75 29.76 -4.95
N SER A 236 -3.57 29.16 -4.89
CA SER A 236 -2.45 29.62 -4.05
C SER A 236 -1.56 30.67 -4.72
N LEU A 237 -1.85 31.10 -5.96
CA LEU A 237 -1.03 32.06 -6.72
C LEU A 237 -0.80 33.35 -5.95
N LYS A 238 -1.86 33.93 -5.39
CA LYS A 238 -1.77 35.19 -4.65
C LYS A 238 -0.79 35.11 -3.44
N GLU A 239 -0.83 33.99 -2.74
CA GLU A 239 0.06 33.78 -1.60
C GLU A 239 1.51 33.46 -2.05
N ALA A 240 1.65 32.72 -3.14
CA ALA A 240 2.95 32.47 -3.76
C ALA A 240 3.62 33.78 -4.23
N GLU A 241 2.85 34.66 -4.90
CA GLU A 241 3.29 35.97 -5.35
C GLU A 241 3.74 36.86 -4.17
N ARG A 242 2.97 36.87 -3.08
CA ARG A 242 3.35 37.60 -1.86
C ARG A 242 4.71 37.12 -1.33
N MET A 243 4.96 35.81 -1.25
CA MET A 243 6.24 35.27 -0.82
C MET A 243 7.38 35.64 -1.77
N TYR A 244 7.14 35.62 -3.07
CA TYR A 244 8.07 36.06 -4.11
C TYR A 244 8.49 37.54 -3.92
N ASP A 245 7.53 38.44 -3.76
CA ASP A 245 7.80 39.87 -3.59
C ASP A 245 8.61 40.16 -2.31
N LEU A 246 8.29 39.49 -1.22
CA LEU A 246 9.03 39.56 0.02
C LEU A 246 10.46 39.03 -0.11
N ALA A 247 10.61 37.86 -0.76
CA ALA A 247 11.94 37.29 -1.00
C ALA A 247 12.81 38.17 -1.89
N ARG A 248 12.23 38.71 -2.98
CA ARG A 248 12.92 39.66 -3.86
C ARG A 248 13.37 40.93 -3.12
N THR A 249 12.45 41.50 -2.35
CA THR A 249 12.77 42.70 -1.53
C THR A 249 13.91 42.42 -0.54
N ALA A 250 13.93 41.25 0.10
CA ALA A 250 15.00 40.85 1.01
C ALA A 250 16.36 40.74 0.27
N VAL A 251 16.38 40.06 -0.88
CA VAL A 251 17.59 39.92 -1.71
C VAL A 251 18.12 41.27 -2.16
N ASP A 252 17.26 42.20 -2.61
CA ASP A 252 17.68 43.55 -3.07
C ASP A 252 18.28 44.39 -1.91
N LYS A 253 17.72 44.32 -0.72
CA LYS A 253 18.28 44.96 0.49
C LYS A 253 19.66 44.40 0.85
N MET A 254 19.86 43.09 0.76
CA MET A 254 21.15 42.47 1.08
C MET A 254 22.24 42.86 0.07
N LYS A 255 21.89 42.97 -1.22
CA LYS A 255 22.82 43.46 -2.26
C LYS A 255 23.28 44.90 -2.01
N THR A 256 22.34 45.80 -1.65
CA THR A 256 22.67 47.18 -1.39
C THR A 256 23.51 47.35 -0.13
N ALA A 257 23.26 46.57 0.93
CA ALA A 257 24.08 46.57 2.14
C ALA A 257 25.52 46.09 1.88
N GLY A 258 25.67 45.02 1.09
CA GLY A 258 26.99 44.47 0.69
C GLY A 258 27.82 45.46 -0.17
N THR A 259 27.17 46.27 -1.01
CA THR A 259 27.84 47.28 -1.84
C THR A 259 28.24 48.54 -1.01
N ALA A 260 27.57 48.84 0.09
CA ALA A 260 27.90 49.96 0.96
C ALA A 260 29.02 49.65 1.98
N ALA A 261 29.36 48.36 2.16
CA ALA A 261 30.38 47.87 3.09
C ALA A 261 31.77 47.63 2.44
N ASN A 262 31.86 47.76 1.12
CA ASN A 262 33.09 47.72 0.31
C ASN A 262 33.46 49.10 -0.18
#